data_3e60a40887c9eaa9b18d96877f102590
#
_entry.id   3e60a40887c9eaa9b18d96877f102590
#
_cell.length_a   1.000
_cell.length_b   1.000
_cell.length_c   1.000
_cell.angle_alpha   90.00
_cell.angle_beta   90.00
_cell.angle_gamma   90.00
#
_symmetry.space_group_name_H-M   'P 1'
#
loop_
_entity.id
_entity.type
_entity.pdbx_description
1 polymer ?
#
loop_
_entity_poly.entity_id
_entity_poly.type
_entity_poly.pdbx_seq_one_letter_code
_entity_poly.pdbx_strand_id
1 'polypeptide(L)'
;DLDLQWWHWEEEPKAWNTVMEKDFKTECAKLQGIPIDVAFLVLDPRQEDAFWWGFDWWMRHLEIKTVFPMHSWEEFSIVKRLKALPCSIPYRDKVHEIYFNGQMFMI
;
A
#
# COMPACT_ATOMS: atom_id res chain seq x y z
N ASP A 1 -8.93 7.05 -6.43
CA ASP A 1 -7.89 6.04 -6.14
C ASP A 1 -6.74 6.64 -5.33
N LEU A 2 -6.27 7.79 -5.71
CA LEU A 2 -5.08 8.40 -5.13
C LEU A 2 -5.30 9.03 -3.77
N ASP A 3 -6.50 9.44 -3.50
CA ASP A 3 -6.80 10.16 -2.27
C ASP A 3 -6.93 9.22 -1.08
N LEU A 4 -7.14 7.93 -1.35
CA LEU A 4 -7.33 6.94 -0.31
C LEU A 4 -6.00 6.28 0.05
N GLN A 5 -5.11 7.08 0.62
CA GLN A 5 -3.78 6.64 1.00
C GLN A 5 -3.35 7.35 2.28
N TRP A 6 -2.57 6.66 3.10
CA TRP A 6 -1.93 7.25 4.27
C TRP A 6 -0.70 8.03 3.80
N TRP A 7 -0.93 9.26 3.35
CA TRP A 7 0.15 10.14 2.92
C TRP A 7 0.91 10.67 4.13
N HIS A 8 2.21 10.48 4.13
CA HIS A 8 3.11 11.00 5.15
C HIS A 8 4.32 11.63 4.46
N TRP A 9 4.55 12.89 4.71
CA TRP A 9 5.63 13.65 4.11
C TRP A 9 6.49 14.28 5.21
N GLU A 10 7.83 14.07 5.15
CA GLU A 10 8.76 14.57 6.16
C GLU A 10 8.73 16.10 6.28
N GLU A 11 8.55 16.79 5.17
CA GLU A 11 8.55 18.25 5.13
C GLU A 11 7.22 18.89 5.52
N GLU A 12 6.18 18.11 5.71
CA GLU A 12 4.88 18.63 6.11
C GLU A 12 4.76 18.73 7.63
N PRO A 13 3.95 19.69 8.14
CA PRO A 13 3.71 19.79 9.58
C PRO A 13 3.16 18.51 10.18
N LYS A 14 3.54 18.21 11.42
CA LYS A 14 3.05 17.03 12.14
C LYS A 14 1.52 16.98 12.18
N ALA A 15 0.87 18.15 12.35
CA ALA A 15 -0.59 18.21 12.40
C ALA A 15 -1.22 17.75 11.08
N TRP A 16 -0.62 18.10 9.95
CA TRP A 16 -1.08 17.67 8.63
C TRP A 16 -0.98 16.15 8.49
N ASN A 17 0.18 15.59 8.82
CA ASN A 17 0.40 14.14 8.74
C ASN A 17 -0.55 13.37 9.67
N THR A 18 -0.87 13.92 10.84
CA THR A 18 -1.81 13.30 11.78
C THR A 18 -3.22 13.24 11.20
N VAL A 19 -3.66 14.30 10.52
CA VAL A 19 -4.96 14.32 9.86
C VAL A 19 -5.00 13.32 8.72
N MET A 20 -3.95 13.24 7.92
CA MET A 20 -3.85 12.28 6.81
C MET A 20 -3.97 10.85 7.30
N GLU A 21 -3.30 10.51 8.38
CA GLU A 21 -3.38 9.18 8.98
C GLU A 21 -4.80 8.87 9.46
N LYS A 22 -5.39 9.81 10.21
CA LYS A 22 -6.74 9.65 10.77
C LYS A 22 -7.78 9.46 9.67
N ASP A 23 -7.76 10.30 8.65
CA ASP A 23 -8.73 10.24 7.56
C ASP A 23 -8.58 8.94 6.78
N PHE A 24 -7.35 8.53 6.48
CA PHE A 24 -7.09 7.25 5.82
C PHE A 24 -7.70 6.10 6.60
N LYS A 25 -7.37 5.98 7.88
CA LYS A 25 -7.85 4.87 8.72
C LYS A 25 -9.37 4.88 8.87
N THR A 26 -9.97 6.06 9.02
CA THR A 26 -11.42 6.19 9.16
C THR A 26 -12.15 5.71 7.91
N GLU A 27 -11.71 6.16 6.73
CA GLU A 27 -12.36 5.81 5.48
C GLU A 27 -12.13 4.34 5.11
N CYS A 28 -10.90 3.86 5.27
CA CYS A 28 -10.56 2.49 4.90
C CYS A 28 -11.23 1.46 5.82
N ALA A 29 -11.45 1.81 7.07
CA ALA A 29 -12.12 0.90 8.02
C ALA A 29 -13.55 0.54 7.58
N LYS A 30 -14.17 1.37 6.75
CA LYS A 30 -15.52 1.11 6.21
C LYS A 30 -15.56 -0.14 5.33
N LEU A 31 -14.42 -0.59 4.83
CA LEU A 31 -14.32 -1.77 3.98
C LEU A 31 -14.05 -3.06 4.77
N GLN A 32 -13.89 -2.97 6.09
CA GLN A 32 -13.66 -4.16 6.91
C GLN A 32 -14.87 -5.10 6.86
N GLY A 33 -14.58 -6.39 6.77
CA GLY A 33 -15.62 -7.42 6.64
C GLY A 33 -16.09 -7.68 5.22
N ILE A 34 -15.59 -6.93 4.24
CA ILE A 34 -15.93 -7.12 2.83
C ILE A 34 -14.78 -7.88 2.15
N PRO A 35 -15.02 -9.12 1.65
CA PRO A 35 -13.97 -9.84 0.93
C PRO A 35 -13.59 -9.12 -0.36
N ILE A 36 -12.29 -8.97 -0.60
CA ILE A 36 -11.76 -8.30 -1.79
C ILE A 36 -10.91 -9.31 -2.56
N ASP A 37 -11.29 -9.59 -3.80
CA ASP A 37 -10.57 -10.54 -4.64
C ASP A 37 -9.27 -9.96 -5.18
N VAL A 38 -9.32 -8.72 -5.67
CA VAL A 38 -8.16 -8.03 -6.26
C VAL A 38 -8.14 -6.59 -5.79
N ALA A 39 -6.98 -6.14 -5.34
CA ALA A 39 -6.77 -4.74 -4.93
C ALA A 39 -5.56 -4.16 -5.65
N PHE A 40 -5.64 -2.87 -5.95
CA PHE A 40 -4.52 -2.08 -6.45
C PHE A 40 -4.22 -1.03 -5.38
N LEU A 41 -3.09 -1.19 -4.70
CA LEU A 41 -2.76 -0.36 -3.55
C LEU A 41 -1.49 0.45 -3.79
N VAL A 42 -1.48 1.65 -3.25
CA VAL A 42 -0.36 2.57 -3.39
C VAL A 42 0.85 2.07 -2.60
N LEU A 43 2.00 2.01 -3.27
CA LEU A 43 3.29 1.70 -2.67
C LEU A 43 4.28 2.67 -3.31
N ASP A 44 4.33 3.89 -2.77
CA ASP A 44 5.00 5.03 -3.40
C ASP A 44 6.36 5.29 -2.78
N PRO A 45 7.45 5.09 -3.55
CA PRO A 45 8.81 5.29 -3.04
C PRO A 45 9.11 6.73 -2.63
N ARG A 46 8.34 7.71 -3.10
CA ARG A 46 8.53 9.11 -2.72
C ARG A 46 8.24 9.36 -1.24
N GLN A 47 7.50 8.48 -0.59
CA GLN A 47 7.23 8.59 0.85
C GLN A 47 8.40 8.13 1.73
N GLU A 48 9.54 7.79 1.13
CA GLU A 48 10.75 7.38 1.86
C GLU A 48 10.45 6.25 2.86
N ASP A 49 10.78 6.41 4.14
CA ASP A 49 10.59 5.37 5.14
C ASP A 49 9.12 5.04 5.41
N ALA A 50 8.20 5.92 5.05
CA ALA A 50 6.77 5.69 5.23
C ALA A 50 6.10 5.00 4.04
N PHE A 51 6.87 4.57 3.03
CA PHE A 51 6.32 4.03 1.78
C PHE A 51 5.36 2.84 1.97
N TRP A 52 5.55 2.07 3.04
CA TRP A 52 4.80 0.84 3.28
C TRP A 52 3.63 0.98 4.26
N TRP A 53 3.49 2.13 4.93
CA TRP A 53 2.55 2.28 6.04
C TRP A 53 1.09 2.04 5.64
N GLY A 54 0.62 2.70 4.59
CA GLY A 54 -0.76 2.55 4.13
C GLY A 54 -1.02 1.16 3.56
N PHE A 55 -0.07 0.67 2.75
CA PHE A 55 -0.15 -0.67 2.17
C PHE A 55 -0.28 -1.75 3.26
N ASP A 56 0.58 -1.67 4.28
CA ASP A 56 0.57 -2.61 5.40
C ASP A 56 -0.75 -2.53 6.17
N TRP A 57 -1.26 -1.33 6.39
CA TRP A 57 -2.54 -1.16 7.06
C TRP A 57 -3.67 -1.85 6.29
N TRP A 58 -3.74 -1.65 4.97
CA TRP A 58 -4.71 -2.30 4.11
C TRP A 58 -4.66 -3.82 4.25
N MET A 59 -3.47 -4.40 4.13
CA MET A 59 -3.29 -5.84 4.14
C MET A 59 -3.58 -6.48 5.50
N ARG A 60 -3.37 -5.74 6.58
CA ARG A 60 -3.62 -6.24 7.94
C ARG A 60 -5.07 -6.12 8.36
N HIS A 61 -5.79 -5.12 7.86
CA HIS A 61 -7.14 -4.81 8.34
C HIS A 61 -8.24 -5.26 7.39
N LEU A 62 -7.93 -5.50 6.13
CA LEU A 62 -8.90 -5.93 5.13
C LEU A 62 -8.61 -7.35 4.65
N GLU A 63 -9.67 -7.99 4.19
CA GLU A 63 -9.61 -9.35 3.66
C GLU A 63 -9.33 -9.30 2.16
N ILE A 64 -8.05 -9.24 1.79
CA ILE A 64 -7.60 -9.10 0.40
C ILE A 64 -6.93 -10.40 -0.05
N LYS A 65 -7.39 -10.94 -1.16
CA LYS A 65 -6.89 -12.21 -1.70
C LYS A 65 -5.63 -12.01 -2.54
N THR A 66 -5.62 -10.98 -3.37
CA THR A 66 -4.50 -10.70 -4.28
C THR A 66 -4.33 -9.19 -4.41
N VAL A 67 -3.08 -8.70 -4.43
CA VAL A 67 -2.81 -7.28 -4.49
C VAL A 67 -1.70 -6.95 -5.49
N PHE A 68 -1.92 -5.87 -6.23
CA PHE A 68 -0.95 -5.31 -7.17
C PHE A 68 -0.54 -3.92 -6.68
N PRO A 69 0.76 -3.71 -6.37
CA PRO A 69 1.22 -2.38 -6.00
C PRO A 69 1.11 -1.41 -7.18
N MET A 70 0.80 -0.15 -6.88
CA MET A 70 0.78 0.92 -7.86
C MET A 70 1.52 2.14 -7.33
N HIS A 71 1.75 3.14 -8.17
CA HIS A 71 2.52 4.36 -7.83
C HIS A 71 4.01 4.12 -7.64
N SER A 72 4.56 3.09 -8.28
CA SER A 72 5.99 2.79 -8.13
C SER A 72 6.89 3.79 -8.85
N TRP A 73 6.37 4.56 -9.79
CA TRP A 73 7.15 5.50 -10.62
C TRP A 73 8.34 4.81 -11.30
N GLU A 74 8.11 3.59 -11.78
CA GLU A 74 9.10 2.72 -12.41
C GLU A 74 10.22 2.24 -11.47
N GLU A 75 10.15 2.56 -10.18
CA GLU A 75 11.03 1.98 -9.18
C GLU A 75 10.44 0.66 -8.70
N PHE A 76 10.49 -0.36 -9.56
CA PHE A 76 9.83 -1.64 -9.30
C PHE A 76 10.45 -2.42 -8.14
N SER A 77 11.69 -2.11 -7.78
CA SER A 77 12.35 -2.68 -6.61
C SER A 77 11.64 -2.37 -5.29
N ILE A 78 10.72 -1.40 -5.29
CA ILE A 78 9.97 -1.04 -4.07
C ILE A 78 9.18 -2.23 -3.53
N VAL A 79 8.71 -3.13 -4.40
CA VAL A 79 7.97 -4.32 -3.98
C VAL A 79 8.89 -5.28 -3.23
N LYS A 80 10.13 -5.45 -3.70
CA LYS A 80 11.12 -6.28 -2.99
C LYS A 80 11.46 -5.68 -1.63
N ARG A 81 11.54 -4.37 -1.55
CA ARG A 81 11.79 -3.68 -0.27
C ARG A 81 10.66 -3.93 0.72
N LEU A 82 9.41 -3.89 0.25
CA LEU A 82 8.26 -4.22 1.08
C LEU A 82 8.36 -5.66 1.58
N LYS A 83 8.61 -6.61 0.68
CA LYS A 83 8.67 -8.04 1.03
C LYS A 83 9.81 -8.38 1.97
N ALA A 84 10.85 -7.55 2.02
CA ALA A 84 11.97 -7.72 2.94
C ALA A 84 11.64 -7.23 4.36
N LEU A 85 10.58 -6.46 4.53
CA LEU A 85 10.18 -5.96 5.85
C LEU A 85 9.48 -7.08 6.64
N PRO A 86 9.83 -7.26 7.92
CA PRO A 86 9.17 -8.28 8.76
C PRO A 86 7.66 -8.13 8.83
N CYS A 87 7.14 -6.92 8.78
CA CYS A 87 5.71 -6.67 8.85
C CYS A 87 4.93 -7.30 7.68
N SER A 88 5.58 -7.52 6.52
CA SER A 88 4.94 -8.09 5.34
C SER A 88 4.81 -9.61 5.36
N ILE A 89 5.48 -10.30 6.28
CA ILE A 89 5.50 -11.77 6.33
C ILE A 89 4.09 -12.37 6.26
N PRO A 90 3.08 -11.87 7.00
CA PRO A 90 1.75 -12.49 6.98
C PRO A 90 1.05 -12.42 5.62
N TYR A 91 1.43 -11.51 4.73
CA TYR A 91 0.69 -11.29 3.48
C TYR A 91 1.55 -11.21 2.23
N ARG A 92 2.87 -11.25 2.35
CA ARG A 92 3.76 -10.97 1.20
C ARG A 92 3.53 -11.89 0.00
N ASP A 93 3.04 -13.11 0.21
CA ASP A 93 2.77 -14.04 -0.88
C ASP A 93 1.58 -13.62 -1.74
N LYS A 94 0.75 -12.69 -1.25
CA LYS A 94 -0.38 -12.14 -1.99
C LYS A 94 0.02 -10.96 -2.87
N VAL A 95 1.23 -10.42 -2.69
CA VAL A 95 1.72 -9.23 -3.38
C VAL A 95 2.47 -9.63 -4.64
N HIS A 96 1.95 -9.20 -5.79
CA HIS A 96 2.60 -9.45 -7.06
C HIS A 96 3.75 -8.48 -7.29
N GLU A 97 4.90 -9.01 -7.73
CA GLU A 97 6.03 -8.19 -8.14
C GLU A 97 5.86 -7.76 -9.58
N ILE A 98 6.10 -6.48 -9.83
CA ILE A 98 6.02 -5.90 -11.16
C ILE A 98 7.42 -5.54 -11.59
N TYR A 99 7.81 -5.97 -12.80
CA TYR A 99 9.17 -5.78 -13.31
C TYR A 99 9.26 -4.81 -14.47
N PHE A 100 8.15 -4.58 -15.19
CA PHE A 100 8.13 -3.66 -16.33
C PHE A 100 6.70 -3.23 -16.64
N ASN A 101 6.59 -2.10 -17.34
CA ASN A 101 5.30 -1.56 -17.77
C ASN A 101 4.65 -2.50 -18.78
N GLY A 102 3.34 -2.70 -18.66
CA GLY A 102 2.60 -3.56 -19.56
C GLY A 102 2.66 -5.05 -19.23
N GLN A 103 3.29 -5.41 -18.11
CA GLN A 103 3.35 -6.79 -17.66
C GLN A 103 1.95 -7.34 -17.43
N MET A 104 1.71 -8.58 -17.87
CA MET A 104 0.41 -9.25 -17.76
C MET A 104 0.44 -10.31 -16.67
N PHE A 105 -0.69 -10.44 -15.99
CA PHE A 105 -0.88 -11.45 -14.94
C PHE A 105 -2.14 -12.24 -15.19
N MET A 106 -2.12 -13.54 -14.87
CA MET A 106 -3.32 -14.36 -14.83
C MET A 106 -3.79 -14.46 -13.38
N ILE A 107 -5.03 -14.12 -13.19
CA ILE A 107 -5.62 -14.10 -11.84
C ILE A 107 -6.46 -15.34 -11.58
#